data_e0b4d333f7d784176739e4abcc977f4a
#
_entry.id   e0b4d333f7d784176739e4abcc977f4a
#
_cell.length_a   1.000
_cell.length_b   1.000
_cell.length_c   1.000
_cell.angle_alpha   90.00
_cell.angle_beta   90.00
_cell.angle_gamma   90.00
#
_symmetry.space_group_name_H-M   'P 1'
#
loop_
_entity.id
_entity.type
_entity.pdbx_description
1 polymer ?
#
loop_
_entity_poly.entity_id
_entity_poly.type
_entity_poly.pdbx_seq_one_letter_code
_entity_poly.pdbx_strand_id
1 'polypeptide(L)'
;MAKIALLIIFLATSIHSFSQASDFITVKKKNNRTIKTFFPGLPISFETHDKRQAAGLITAIRNDSVFVKEWDIRPMMNSLGIPFRDTVSEYLSGFHYKEIATIDVSDRQKLQQLTPGRILIIGGTGYALLNVINGAYLHESVTSSKNLTSLGIAAGAVGTGILTNWLLKKSKKYRIEYIRMNDVKKQLRGF
;
A
#
# COMPACT_ATOMS: atom_id res chain seq x y z
N MET A 1 -40.55 39.54 17.92
CA MET A 1 -40.25 38.54 18.96
C MET A 1 -40.17 37.13 18.38
N ALA A 2 -41.16 36.66 17.60
CA ALA A 2 -41.14 35.29 17.02
C ALA A 2 -39.90 34.96 16.15
N LYS A 3 -39.40 35.91 15.34
CA LYS A 3 -38.18 35.71 14.51
C LYS A 3 -36.90 35.48 15.32
N ILE A 4 -36.79 36.13 16.47
CA ILE A 4 -35.61 35.98 17.38
C ILE A 4 -35.70 34.63 18.10
N ALA A 5 -36.90 34.20 18.53
CA ALA A 5 -37.08 32.91 19.13
C ALA A 5 -36.73 31.74 18.16
N LEU A 6 -37.10 31.88 16.89
CA LEU A 6 -36.81 30.91 15.84
C LEU A 6 -35.30 30.81 15.56
N LEU A 7 -34.59 31.94 15.59
CA LEU A 7 -33.15 32.00 15.43
C LEU A 7 -32.42 31.32 16.60
N ILE A 8 -32.89 31.54 17.83
CA ILE A 8 -32.31 30.90 19.04
C ILE A 8 -32.53 29.38 19.02
N ILE A 9 -33.70 28.91 18.60
CA ILE A 9 -33.99 27.48 18.47
C ILE A 9 -33.08 26.84 17.40
N PHE A 10 -32.89 27.51 16.25
CA PHE A 10 -31.99 27.04 15.18
C PHE A 10 -30.55 27.00 15.65
N LEU A 11 -30.10 27.99 16.39
CA LEU A 11 -28.75 28.01 16.98
C LEU A 11 -28.55 26.90 18.04
N ALA A 12 -29.56 26.66 18.87
CA ALA A 12 -29.50 25.62 19.90
C ALA A 12 -29.46 24.19 19.31
N THR A 13 -30.14 23.93 18.18
CA THR A 13 -30.11 22.64 17.49
C THR A 13 -28.77 22.38 16.80
N SER A 14 -28.06 23.42 16.38
CA SER A 14 -26.74 23.30 15.73
C SER A 14 -25.62 22.85 16.69
N ILE A 15 -25.80 22.96 18.00
CA ILE A 15 -24.77 22.62 19.00
C ILE A 15 -24.72 21.10 19.28
N HIS A 16 -25.74 20.34 18.89
CA HIS A 16 -25.80 18.89 19.10
C HIS A 16 -25.09 18.06 18.02
N SER A 17 -24.13 18.65 17.30
CA SER A 17 -23.28 17.90 16.38
C SER A 17 -22.32 17.02 17.20
N PHE A 18 -22.79 15.84 17.60
CA PHE A 18 -21.95 14.82 18.23
C PHE A 18 -20.95 14.32 17.17
N SER A 19 -19.74 14.85 17.20
CA SER A 19 -18.62 14.23 16.50
C SER A 19 -18.45 12.81 17.06
N GLN A 20 -18.81 11.81 16.27
CA GLN A 20 -18.60 10.41 16.62
C GLN A 20 -17.10 10.15 16.62
N ALA A 21 -16.53 10.19 17.83
CA ALA A 21 -15.13 9.82 18.03
C ALA A 21 -14.99 8.32 17.80
N SER A 22 -14.48 7.93 16.66
CA SER A 22 -14.20 6.53 16.32
C SER A 22 -12.77 6.16 16.68
N ASP A 23 -12.58 4.92 17.09
CA ASP A 23 -11.24 4.34 17.25
C ASP A 23 -10.51 4.34 15.91
N PHE A 24 -9.19 4.30 15.94
CA PHE A 24 -8.38 4.32 14.73
C PHE A 24 -7.12 3.45 14.88
N ILE A 25 -6.56 3.06 13.74
CA ILE A 25 -5.33 2.29 13.68
C ILE A 25 -4.21 3.18 13.15
N THR A 26 -3.07 3.11 13.83
CA THR A 26 -1.87 3.85 13.43
C THR A 26 -0.75 2.88 13.08
N VAL A 27 -0.13 3.09 11.94
CA VAL A 27 1.07 2.37 11.51
C VAL A 27 2.29 3.22 11.80
N LYS A 28 3.19 2.69 12.63
CA LYS A 28 4.42 3.36 13.05
C LYS A 28 5.67 2.63 12.56
N LYS A 29 6.73 3.37 12.33
CA LYS A 29 8.08 2.82 12.14
C LYS A 29 8.65 2.36 13.48
N LYS A 30 9.72 1.56 13.41
CA LYS A 30 10.47 1.11 14.60
C LYS A 30 10.98 2.28 15.49
N ASN A 31 11.21 3.46 14.90
CA ASN A 31 11.57 4.69 15.61
C ASN A 31 10.38 5.50 16.12
N ASN A 32 9.23 4.88 16.31
CA ASN A 32 7.97 5.45 16.81
C ASN A 32 7.34 6.55 15.92
N ARG A 33 7.89 6.82 14.74
CA ARG A 33 7.32 7.81 13.81
C ARG A 33 6.07 7.23 13.15
N THR A 34 4.94 7.93 13.24
CA THR A 34 3.70 7.61 12.51
C THR A 34 3.92 7.73 11.01
N ILE A 35 3.47 6.73 10.26
CA ILE A 35 3.52 6.69 8.81
C ILE A 35 2.16 7.00 8.23
N LYS A 36 1.13 6.32 8.75
CA LYS A 36 -0.24 6.45 8.29
C LYS A 36 -1.20 6.11 9.42
N THR A 37 -2.33 6.82 9.45
CA THR A 37 -3.44 6.54 10.35
C THR A 37 -4.66 6.18 9.52
N PHE A 38 -5.39 5.16 9.94
CA PHE A 38 -6.57 4.65 9.28
C PHE A 38 -7.79 4.89 10.14
N PHE A 39 -8.82 5.47 9.55
CA PHE A 39 -10.12 5.76 10.14
C PHE A 39 -11.21 5.02 9.37
N PRO A 40 -12.41 4.85 9.94
CA PRO A 40 -13.58 4.45 9.17
C PRO A 40 -13.79 5.34 7.94
N GLY A 41 -14.16 4.73 6.82
CA GLY A 41 -14.29 5.40 5.52
C GLY A 41 -13.03 5.42 4.66
N LEU A 42 -11.87 4.98 5.17
CA LEU A 42 -10.64 4.90 4.37
C LEU A 42 -10.45 3.49 3.79
N PRO A 43 -9.87 3.39 2.58
CA PRO A 43 -9.47 2.11 2.02
C PRO A 43 -8.26 1.57 2.80
N ILE A 44 -8.27 0.26 3.00
CA ILE A 44 -7.19 -0.48 3.64
C ILE A 44 -6.88 -1.75 2.85
N SER A 45 -5.61 -2.12 2.80
CA SER A 45 -5.16 -3.41 2.30
C SER A 45 -4.12 -3.94 3.27
N PHE A 46 -4.28 -5.18 3.70
CA PHE A 46 -3.39 -5.81 4.67
C PHE A 46 -3.32 -7.34 4.48
N GLU A 47 -2.31 -7.92 5.08
CA GLU A 47 -2.12 -9.37 5.18
C GLU A 47 -2.20 -9.78 6.64
N THR A 48 -2.95 -10.84 6.93
CA THR A 48 -3.03 -11.44 8.25
C THR A 48 -1.86 -12.39 8.51
N HIS A 49 -1.67 -12.81 9.76
CA HIS A 49 -0.65 -13.82 10.12
C HIS A 49 -0.87 -15.15 9.39
N ASP A 50 -2.11 -15.49 9.06
CA ASP A 50 -2.50 -16.69 8.30
C ASP A 50 -2.31 -16.50 6.78
N LYS A 51 -1.64 -15.42 6.37
CA LYS A 51 -1.39 -15.06 4.95
C LYS A 51 -2.64 -14.77 4.12
N ARG A 52 -3.79 -14.58 4.76
CA ARG A 52 -4.98 -14.08 4.07
C ARG A 52 -4.77 -12.60 3.72
N GLN A 53 -5.01 -12.27 2.47
CA GLN A 53 -5.03 -10.88 2.03
C GLN A 53 -6.46 -10.34 2.10
N ALA A 54 -6.63 -9.19 2.72
CA ALA A 54 -7.89 -8.46 2.80
C ALA A 54 -7.68 -7.07 2.23
N ALA A 55 -8.59 -6.63 1.38
CA ALA A 55 -8.56 -5.30 0.79
C ALA A 55 -9.99 -4.78 0.63
N GLY A 56 -10.23 -3.57 1.12
CA GLY A 56 -11.57 -2.99 1.06
C GLY A 56 -11.67 -1.65 1.77
N LEU A 57 -12.89 -1.26 2.09
CA LEU A 57 -13.21 -0.03 2.80
C LEU A 57 -13.44 -0.33 4.29
N ILE A 58 -12.78 0.41 5.17
CA ILE A 58 -13.04 0.32 6.61
C ILE A 58 -14.43 0.87 6.90
N THR A 59 -15.32 0.01 7.38
CA THR A 59 -16.68 0.40 7.75
C THR A 59 -16.73 0.89 9.20
N ALA A 60 -16.02 0.19 10.09
CA ALA A 60 -15.96 0.53 11.51
C ALA A 60 -14.64 0.04 12.12
N ILE A 61 -14.19 0.73 13.16
CA ILE A 61 -13.09 0.30 14.03
C ILE A 61 -13.64 0.36 15.45
N ARG A 62 -13.80 -0.79 16.10
CA ARG A 62 -14.35 -0.91 17.45
C ARG A 62 -13.97 -2.24 18.09
N ASN A 63 -13.90 -2.28 19.41
CA ASN A 63 -13.63 -3.50 20.17
C ASN A 63 -12.37 -4.24 19.71
N ASP A 64 -11.27 -3.49 19.52
CA ASP A 64 -9.99 -4.00 19.05
C ASP A 64 -10.06 -4.70 17.68
N SER A 65 -11.12 -4.45 16.91
CA SER A 65 -11.35 -5.06 15.60
C SER A 65 -11.62 -4.03 14.53
N VAL A 66 -11.19 -4.35 13.31
CA VAL A 66 -11.41 -3.58 12.09
C VAL A 66 -12.42 -4.32 11.24
N PHE A 67 -13.50 -3.64 10.90
CA PHE A 67 -14.53 -4.16 10.00
C PHE A 67 -14.28 -3.61 8.60
N VAL A 68 -14.02 -4.49 7.65
CA VAL A 68 -13.69 -4.14 6.27
C VAL A 68 -14.76 -4.68 5.35
N LYS A 69 -15.28 -3.79 4.50
CA LYS A 69 -16.17 -4.15 3.40
C LYS A 69 -15.29 -4.53 2.21
N GLU A 70 -15.30 -5.80 1.87
CA GLU A 70 -14.55 -6.38 0.77
C GLU A 70 -15.48 -6.58 -0.43
N TRP A 71 -14.95 -6.47 -1.66
CA TRP A 71 -15.68 -6.71 -2.89
C TRP A 71 -15.09 -7.89 -3.65
N ASP A 72 -15.94 -8.84 -4.02
CA ASP A 72 -15.57 -9.91 -4.96
C ASP A 72 -15.71 -9.39 -6.39
N ILE A 73 -14.60 -9.02 -6.98
CA ILE A 73 -14.53 -8.47 -8.33
C ILE A 73 -14.05 -9.58 -9.28
N ARG A 74 -14.91 -10.00 -10.21
CA ARG A 74 -14.58 -11.03 -11.18
C ARG A 74 -14.52 -10.49 -12.60
N PRO A 75 -13.59 -11.03 -13.43
CA PRO A 75 -13.62 -10.75 -14.85
C PRO A 75 -14.84 -11.44 -15.47
N MET A 76 -15.64 -10.70 -16.20
CA MET A 76 -16.79 -11.17 -16.94
C MET A 76 -16.64 -10.79 -18.41
N MET A 77 -17.38 -11.44 -19.29
CA MET A 77 -17.45 -11.06 -20.70
C MET A 77 -18.86 -10.58 -21.02
N ASN A 78 -18.95 -9.48 -21.76
CA ASN A 78 -20.23 -9.02 -22.29
C ASN A 78 -20.66 -9.87 -23.51
N SER A 79 -21.87 -9.64 -24.02
CA SER A 79 -22.41 -10.33 -25.21
C SER A 79 -21.57 -10.12 -26.49
N LEU A 80 -20.67 -9.13 -26.52
CA LEU A 80 -19.76 -8.84 -27.62
C LEU A 80 -18.36 -9.47 -27.41
N GLY A 81 -18.16 -10.27 -26.36
CA GLY A 81 -16.88 -10.90 -26.05
C GLY A 81 -15.82 -9.95 -25.45
N ILE A 82 -16.22 -8.73 -25.04
CA ILE A 82 -15.31 -7.76 -24.44
C ILE A 82 -15.19 -8.05 -22.94
N PRO A 83 -13.98 -8.28 -22.41
CA PRO A 83 -13.80 -8.51 -20.99
C PRO A 83 -14.01 -7.21 -20.18
N PHE A 84 -14.79 -7.30 -19.10
CA PHE A 84 -14.96 -6.26 -18.12
C PHE A 84 -14.88 -6.84 -16.70
N ARG A 85 -14.72 -5.98 -15.70
CA ARG A 85 -14.71 -6.39 -14.30
C ARG A 85 -16.00 -5.92 -13.64
N ASP A 86 -16.67 -6.83 -12.96
CA ASP A 86 -17.89 -6.52 -12.23
C ASP A 86 -17.78 -7.00 -10.78
N THR A 87 -18.51 -6.29 -9.90
CA THR A 87 -18.62 -6.66 -8.49
C THR A 87 -19.75 -7.67 -8.35
N VAL A 88 -19.38 -8.92 -8.10
CA VAL A 88 -20.32 -10.03 -7.98
C VAL A 88 -20.99 -10.05 -6.61
N SER A 89 -20.22 -9.76 -5.57
CA SER A 89 -20.72 -9.69 -4.19
C SER A 89 -19.90 -8.77 -3.33
N GLU A 90 -20.50 -8.33 -2.23
CA GLU A 90 -19.82 -7.60 -1.17
C GLU A 90 -20.07 -8.29 0.16
N TYR A 91 -19.07 -8.32 1.01
CA TYR A 91 -19.15 -8.94 2.32
C TYR A 91 -18.39 -8.13 3.35
N LEU A 92 -18.88 -8.19 4.60
CA LEU A 92 -18.27 -7.52 5.73
C LEU A 92 -17.44 -8.54 6.53
N SER A 93 -16.13 -8.31 6.59
CA SER A 93 -15.20 -9.12 7.37
C SER A 93 -14.70 -8.34 8.58
N GLY A 94 -14.67 -8.98 9.75
CA GLY A 94 -14.09 -8.43 10.97
C GLY A 94 -12.74 -9.08 11.25
N PHE A 95 -11.70 -8.27 11.51
CA PHE A 95 -10.36 -8.72 11.82
C PHE A 95 -9.92 -8.10 13.15
N HIS A 96 -9.46 -8.91 14.06
CA HIS A 96 -8.82 -8.39 15.27
C HIS A 96 -7.49 -7.74 14.89
N TYR A 97 -7.15 -6.54 15.47
CA TYR A 97 -5.95 -5.80 15.03
C TYR A 97 -4.64 -6.59 15.22
N LYS A 98 -4.58 -7.55 16.16
CA LYS A 98 -3.43 -8.44 16.37
C LYS A 98 -3.28 -9.51 15.28
N GLU A 99 -4.33 -9.82 14.53
CA GLU A 99 -4.27 -10.76 13.41
C GLU A 99 -3.61 -10.15 12.19
N ILE A 100 -3.52 -8.82 12.15
CA ILE A 100 -2.94 -8.08 11.04
C ILE A 100 -1.42 -8.13 11.14
N ALA A 101 -0.78 -8.85 10.22
CA ALA A 101 0.67 -8.96 10.17
C ALA A 101 1.32 -7.75 9.50
N THR A 102 0.78 -7.33 8.36
CA THR A 102 1.32 -6.20 7.58
C THR A 102 0.19 -5.39 6.95
N ILE A 103 0.29 -4.06 6.99
CA ILE A 103 -0.63 -3.17 6.29
C ILE A 103 0.10 -2.56 5.10
N ASP A 104 -0.56 -2.55 3.93
CA ASP A 104 -0.03 -1.83 2.77
C ASP A 104 -0.23 -0.33 2.99
N VAL A 105 0.87 0.35 3.25
CA VAL A 105 0.89 1.80 3.53
C VAL A 105 1.07 2.62 2.27
N SER A 106 1.31 1.95 1.12
CA SER A 106 1.54 2.65 -0.13
C SER A 106 0.20 3.09 -0.75
N ASP A 107 -0.08 4.38 -0.72
CA ASP A 107 -1.19 5.01 -1.47
C ASP A 107 -0.98 5.00 -3.00
N ARG A 108 0.19 4.57 -3.42
CA ARG A 108 0.51 4.44 -4.83
C ARG A 108 0.20 3.03 -5.24
N GLN A 109 -0.73 2.87 -6.18
CA GLN A 109 -0.69 1.73 -7.09
C GLN A 109 0.79 1.43 -7.29
N LYS A 110 1.20 0.19 -7.03
CA LYS A 110 2.59 -0.26 -7.25
C LYS A 110 2.93 -0.10 -8.73
N LEU A 111 3.08 1.13 -9.18
CA LEU A 111 4.06 1.39 -10.22
C LEU A 111 5.30 0.70 -9.68
N GLN A 112 5.71 -0.36 -10.36
CA GLN A 112 6.91 -1.11 -9.98
C GLN A 112 7.98 -0.06 -9.75
N GLN A 113 8.19 0.30 -8.48
CA GLN A 113 9.18 1.30 -8.14
C GLN A 113 10.48 0.72 -8.66
N LEU A 114 10.98 1.31 -9.75
CA LEU A 114 12.26 0.97 -10.32
C LEU A 114 13.28 1.26 -9.21
N THR A 115 13.57 0.24 -8.41
CA THR A 115 14.64 0.36 -7.41
C THR A 115 15.96 0.54 -8.16
N PRO A 116 16.93 1.26 -7.59
CA PRO A 116 18.24 1.42 -8.21
C PRO A 116 18.83 0.11 -8.70
N GLY A 117 18.69 -0.97 -7.93
CA GLY A 117 19.13 -2.30 -8.35
C GLY A 117 18.37 -2.85 -9.56
N ARG A 118 17.08 -2.59 -9.70
CA ARG A 118 16.32 -3.01 -10.90
C ARG A 118 16.75 -2.26 -12.15
N ILE A 119 17.03 -0.96 -12.02
CA ILE A 119 17.54 -0.15 -13.14
C ILE A 119 18.86 -0.72 -13.64
N LEU A 120 19.78 -1.07 -12.74
CA LEU A 120 21.06 -1.68 -13.09
C LEU A 120 20.90 -3.05 -13.76
N ILE A 121 19.98 -3.88 -13.29
CA ILE A 121 19.70 -5.19 -13.91
C ILE A 121 19.13 -4.99 -15.32
N ILE A 122 18.11 -4.15 -15.49
CA ILE A 122 17.46 -3.91 -16.80
C ILE A 122 18.47 -3.28 -17.76
N GLY A 123 19.20 -2.26 -17.31
CA GLY A 123 20.20 -1.58 -18.15
C GLY A 123 21.36 -2.51 -18.54
N GLY A 124 21.92 -3.26 -17.60
CA GLY A 124 23.00 -4.20 -17.87
C GLY A 124 22.57 -5.34 -18.80
N THR A 125 21.39 -5.92 -18.57
CA THR A 125 20.84 -6.99 -19.44
C THR A 125 20.53 -6.43 -20.84
N GLY A 126 19.88 -5.27 -20.93
CA GLY A 126 19.57 -4.61 -22.21
C GLY A 126 20.84 -4.28 -23.01
N TYR A 127 21.87 -3.77 -22.34
CA TYR A 127 23.16 -3.48 -22.98
C TYR A 127 23.85 -4.76 -23.49
N ALA A 128 23.84 -5.85 -22.70
CA ALA A 128 24.42 -7.12 -23.13
C ALA A 128 23.69 -7.68 -24.37
N LEU A 129 22.35 -7.62 -24.38
CA LEU A 129 21.53 -8.07 -25.52
C LEU A 129 21.84 -7.22 -26.78
N LEU A 130 21.88 -5.90 -26.64
CA LEU A 130 22.21 -5.01 -27.78
C LEU A 130 23.62 -5.26 -28.30
N ASN A 131 24.58 -5.52 -27.42
CA ASN A 131 25.96 -5.83 -27.84
C ASN A 131 26.02 -7.13 -28.66
N VAL A 132 25.31 -8.18 -28.24
CA VAL A 132 25.24 -9.45 -28.98
C VAL A 132 24.55 -9.27 -30.32
N ILE A 133 23.42 -8.55 -30.39
CA ILE A 133 22.67 -8.29 -31.63
C ILE A 133 23.53 -7.46 -32.61
N ASN A 134 24.16 -6.40 -32.12
CA ASN A 134 25.04 -5.55 -32.94
C ASN A 134 26.27 -6.32 -33.45
N GLY A 135 26.87 -7.17 -32.59
CA GLY A 135 27.98 -8.02 -33.02
C GLY A 135 27.59 -8.96 -34.14
N ALA A 136 26.41 -9.59 -34.05
CA ALA A 136 25.88 -10.44 -35.14
C ALA A 136 25.60 -9.66 -36.42
N TYR A 137 25.03 -8.44 -36.31
CA TYR A 137 24.72 -7.60 -37.46
C TYR A 137 25.97 -7.04 -38.15
N LEU A 138 27.00 -6.66 -37.38
CA LEU A 138 28.25 -6.10 -37.88
C LEU A 138 29.29 -7.17 -38.25
N HIS A 139 28.95 -8.46 -38.14
CA HIS A 139 29.86 -9.59 -38.34
C HIS A 139 31.12 -9.52 -37.45
N GLU A 140 31.00 -8.82 -36.32
CA GLU A 140 32.04 -8.77 -35.30
C GLU A 140 31.91 -9.95 -34.34
N SER A 141 33.01 -10.62 -34.04
CA SER A 141 33.01 -11.73 -33.06
C SER A 141 32.62 -11.23 -31.66
N VAL A 142 31.63 -11.86 -31.04
CA VAL A 142 31.21 -11.59 -29.66
C VAL A 142 32.39 -11.77 -28.69
N THR A 143 33.37 -12.60 -29.05
CA THR A 143 34.58 -12.89 -28.28
C THR A 143 35.72 -11.90 -28.55
N SER A 144 35.53 -10.86 -29.33
CA SER A 144 36.55 -9.82 -29.51
C SER A 144 36.86 -9.14 -28.17
N SER A 145 38.10 -8.72 -27.93
CA SER A 145 38.53 -8.12 -26.67
C SER A 145 37.67 -6.92 -26.23
N LYS A 146 37.22 -6.07 -27.20
CA LYS A 146 36.30 -4.96 -26.95
C LYS A 146 34.94 -5.43 -26.46
N ASN A 147 34.34 -6.41 -27.13
CA ASN A 147 33.03 -6.93 -26.79
C ASN A 147 33.05 -7.67 -25.45
N LEU A 148 34.12 -8.41 -25.18
CA LEU A 148 34.29 -9.11 -23.90
C LEU A 148 34.39 -8.13 -22.72
N THR A 149 35.09 -7.02 -22.87
CA THR A 149 35.17 -5.97 -21.85
C THR A 149 33.79 -5.34 -21.61
N SER A 150 33.05 -5.03 -22.70
CA SER A 150 31.69 -4.45 -22.60
C SER A 150 30.70 -5.41 -21.94
N LEU A 151 30.77 -6.70 -22.25
CA LEU A 151 29.94 -7.74 -21.61
C LEU A 151 30.33 -7.92 -20.13
N GLY A 152 31.63 -7.81 -19.79
CA GLY A 152 32.09 -7.83 -18.41
C GLY A 152 31.51 -6.67 -17.58
N ILE A 153 31.48 -5.46 -18.13
CA ILE A 153 30.86 -4.29 -17.49
C ILE A 153 29.35 -4.51 -17.31
N ALA A 154 28.66 -5.02 -18.33
CA ALA A 154 27.24 -5.35 -18.24
C ALA A 154 26.93 -6.39 -17.17
N ALA A 155 27.73 -7.46 -17.09
CA ALA A 155 27.60 -8.49 -16.07
C ALA A 155 27.87 -7.91 -14.66
N GLY A 156 28.87 -7.04 -14.50
CA GLY A 156 29.14 -6.31 -13.27
C GLY A 156 27.96 -5.44 -12.83
N ALA A 157 27.33 -4.71 -13.75
CA ALA A 157 26.15 -3.91 -13.49
C ALA A 157 24.97 -4.76 -13.02
N VAL A 158 24.71 -5.91 -13.66
CA VAL A 158 23.66 -6.85 -13.26
C VAL A 158 23.95 -7.42 -11.87
N GLY A 159 25.19 -7.88 -11.63
CA GLY A 159 25.60 -8.41 -10.33
C GLY A 159 25.44 -7.39 -9.20
N THR A 160 25.88 -6.15 -9.43
CA THR A 160 25.71 -5.04 -8.48
C THR A 160 24.23 -4.73 -8.26
N GLY A 161 23.40 -4.79 -9.31
CA GLY A 161 21.96 -4.59 -9.23
C GLY A 161 21.27 -5.65 -8.37
N ILE A 162 21.65 -6.92 -8.51
CA ILE A 162 21.13 -8.03 -7.68
C ILE A 162 21.53 -7.84 -6.22
N LEU A 163 22.81 -7.54 -5.97
CA LEU A 163 23.34 -7.32 -4.62
C LEU A 163 22.62 -6.13 -3.94
N THR A 164 22.45 -5.03 -4.66
CA THR A 164 21.75 -3.84 -4.16
C THR A 164 20.30 -4.16 -3.80
N ASN A 165 19.58 -4.90 -4.66
CA ASN A 165 18.22 -5.32 -4.36
C ASN A 165 18.15 -6.25 -3.15
N TRP A 166 19.10 -7.16 -2.99
CA TRP A 166 19.17 -8.06 -1.85
C TRP A 166 19.43 -7.29 -0.54
N LEU A 167 20.37 -6.36 -0.54
CA LEU A 167 20.69 -5.51 0.61
C LEU A 167 19.54 -4.55 0.98
N LEU A 168 18.85 -3.98 -0.02
CA LEU A 168 17.73 -3.07 0.20
C LEU A 168 16.43 -3.77 0.57
N LYS A 169 16.34 -5.11 0.39
CA LYS A 169 15.18 -5.93 0.78
C LYS A 169 15.02 -6.08 2.31
N LYS A 170 15.72 -5.25 3.10
CA LYS A 170 15.51 -5.19 4.55
C LYS A 170 14.03 -4.92 4.83
N SER A 171 13.37 -5.94 5.33
CA SER A 171 12.00 -5.94 5.83
C SER A 171 11.74 -4.66 6.64
N LYS A 172 10.95 -3.77 6.08
CA LYS A 172 10.46 -2.59 6.81
C LYS A 172 9.46 -3.10 7.83
N LYS A 173 9.94 -3.49 9.01
CA LYS A 173 9.07 -3.89 10.12
C LYS A 173 8.33 -2.64 10.59
N TYR A 174 7.06 -2.57 10.27
CA TYR A 174 6.13 -1.61 10.82
C TYR A 174 5.51 -2.18 12.10
N ARG A 175 5.11 -1.30 13.02
CA ARG A 175 4.33 -1.62 14.19
C ARG A 175 2.92 -1.08 13.98
N ILE A 176 1.92 -1.91 14.21
CA ILE A 176 0.51 -1.54 14.15
C ILE A 176 0.06 -1.26 15.58
N GLU A 177 -0.51 -0.09 15.81
CA GLU A 177 -1.08 0.30 17.09
C GLU A 177 -2.56 0.60 16.91
N TYR A 178 -3.36 -0.01 17.77
CA TYR A 178 -4.77 0.30 17.91
C TYR A 178 -4.93 1.40 18.96
N ILE A 179 -5.62 2.48 18.63
CA ILE A 179 -5.81 3.62 19.53
C ILE A 179 -7.30 3.79 19.78
N ARG A 180 -7.69 3.63 21.05
CA ARG A 180 -9.05 3.87 21.51
C ARG A 180 -9.22 5.36 21.76
N MET A 181 -10.24 5.95 21.15
CA MET A 181 -10.49 7.37 21.34
C MET A 181 -10.85 7.71 22.80
N ASN A 182 -11.42 6.77 23.55
CA ASN A 182 -11.69 6.97 24.96
C ASN A 182 -10.42 7.14 25.80
N ASP A 183 -9.33 6.46 25.44
CA ASP A 183 -8.05 6.59 26.14
C ASP A 183 -7.38 7.95 25.83
N VAL A 184 -7.50 8.41 24.60
CA VAL A 184 -7.04 9.75 24.20
C VAL A 184 -7.81 10.84 24.96
N LYS A 185 -9.13 10.71 25.07
CA LYS A 185 -9.95 11.66 25.85
C LYS A 185 -9.61 11.70 27.34
N LYS A 186 -9.26 10.55 27.93
CA LYS A 186 -8.79 10.49 29.33
C LYS A 186 -7.47 11.22 29.52
N GLN A 187 -6.53 11.04 28.60
CA GLN A 187 -5.25 11.76 28.66
C GLN A 187 -5.41 13.27 28.54
N LEU A 188 -6.31 13.75 27.68
CA LEU A 188 -6.56 15.19 27.49
C LEU A 188 -7.33 15.84 28.66
N ARG A 189 -8.06 15.07 29.47
CA ARG A 189 -8.78 15.58 30.67
C ARG A 189 -7.93 15.57 31.93
N GLY A 190 -6.76 14.95 31.89
CA GLY A 190 -5.81 14.86 33.00
C GLY A 190 -4.80 16.01 33.06
N PHE A 191 -4.94 16.98 32.17
CA PHE A 191 -4.26 18.29 32.17
C PHE A 191 -5.29 19.38 32.47
#